data_e678cd38697d7483e59778b61db9af0e
#
_entry.id   e678cd38697d7483e59778b61db9af0e
#
_cell.length_a   1.000
_cell.length_b   1.000
_cell.length_c   1.000
_cell.angle_alpha   90.00
_cell.angle_beta   90.00
_cell.angle_gamma   90.00
#
_symmetry.space_group_name_H-M   'P 1'
#
loop_
_entity.id
_entity.type
_entity.pdbx_description
1 polymer ?
#
loop_
_entity_poly.entity_id
_entity_poly.type
_entity_poly.pdbx_seq_one_letter_code
_entity_poly.pdbx_strand_id
1 'polypeptide(L)'
;MKRLIPSLLLLATIGLFACQITGCKRSPSPPTEQDAIAVWKNTHAKPHLTDLVSLKKTNGQMQKNNGALVYTLYYEAVEKSVVRLGNSPAGTIDKYQGNYPFQWTENGWMGPDHHVYPAH
;
A
#
# COMPACT_ATOMS: atom_id res chain seq x y z
N MET A 1 1.40 -56.51 7.53
CA MET A 1 1.22 -55.90 6.33
C MET A 1 0.21 -54.83 6.35
N LYS A 2 -0.82 -54.89 7.01
CA LYS A 2 -1.73 -53.82 6.99
C LYS A 2 -1.30 -52.66 7.76
N ARG A 3 -0.29 -52.72 8.50
CA ARG A 3 0.15 -51.63 9.26
C ARG A 3 0.54 -50.48 8.42
N LEU A 4 0.88 -50.68 7.22
CA LEU A 4 1.30 -49.60 6.35
C LEU A 4 0.27 -48.56 6.18
N ILE A 5 -0.93 -48.95 6.20
CA ILE A 5 -2.03 -48.02 6.00
C ILE A 5 -2.05 -46.86 6.96
N PRO A 6 -1.89 -47.10 8.23
CA PRO A 6 -1.89 -45.97 9.15
C PRO A 6 -0.78 -45.00 8.87
N SER A 7 0.31 -45.51 8.41
CA SER A 7 1.41 -44.61 8.11
C SER A 7 1.05 -43.63 7.05
N LEU A 8 0.35 -44.08 6.09
CA LEU A 8 -0.04 -43.19 5.02
C LEU A 8 -0.89 -42.05 5.51
N LEU A 9 -1.73 -42.38 6.42
CA LEU A 9 -2.61 -41.36 6.95
C LEU A 9 -1.82 -40.27 7.62
N LEU A 10 -0.82 -40.66 8.31
CA LEU A 10 0.01 -39.69 8.99
C LEU A 10 0.62 -38.72 8.03
N LEU A 11 1.09 -39.21 6.95
CA LEU A 11 1.70 -38.34 5.96
C LEU A 11 0.73 -37.27 5.47
N ALA A 12 -0.45 -37.70 5.20
CA ALA A 12 -1.43 -36.78 4.72
C ALA A 12 -1.68 -35.65 5.73
N THR A 13 -1.72 -36.04 6.96
CA THR A 13 -1.95 -35.07 8.01
C THR A 13 -0.85 -34.06 8.07
N ILE A 14 0.34 -34.50 7.93
CA ILE A 14 1.47 -33.61 7.98
C ILE A 14 1.39 -32.60 6.87
N GLY A 15 1.05 -33.04 5.71
CA GLY A 15 0.94 -32.14 4.59
C GLY A 15 -0.05 -31.04 4.84
N LEU A 16 -1.18 -31.39 5.37
CA LEU A 16 -2.19 -30.40 5.66
C LEU A 16 -1.71 -29.39 6.66
N PHE A 17 -1.03 -29.87 7.63
CA PHE A 17 -0.54 -29.00 8.65
C PHE A 17 0.41 -27.97 8.10
N ALA A 18 1.26 -28.39 7.22
CA ALA A 18 2.19 -27.48 6.60
C ALA A 18 1.47 -26.39 5.84
N CYS A 19 0.44 -26.73 5.17
CA CYS A 19 -0.32 -25.74 4.44
C CYS A 19 -0.93 -24.70 5.35
N GLN A 20 -1.40 -25.11 6.46
CA GLN A 20 -2.01 -24.17 7.37
C GLN A 20 -1.01 -23.19 7.91
N ILE A 21 0.15 -23.69 8.18
CA ILE A 21 1.19 -22.83 8.69
C ILE A 21 1.54 -21.78 7.68
N THR A 22 1.65 -22.17 6.45
CA THR A 22 1.96 -21.19 5.42
C THR A 22 0.89 -20.16 5.31
N GLY A 23 -0.33 -20.53 5.57
CA GLY A 23 -1.39 -19.57 5.54
C GLY A 23 -1.17 -18.43 6.51
N CYS A 24 -0.43 -18.68 7.56
CA CYS A 24 -0.15 -17.63 8.53
C CYS A 24 0.81 -16.60 8.01
N LYS A 25 1.43 -16.85 6.88
CA LYS A 25 2.43 -15.96 6.34
C LYS A 25 1.93 -15.14 5.16
N ARG A 26 0.65 -14.99 5.07
CA ARG A 26 0.14 -14.18 3.99
C ARG A 26 0.59 -12.75 4.16
N SER A 27 0.64 -12.03 3.07
CA SER A 27 1.04 -10.64 3.08
C SER A 27 0.04 -9.79 3.87
N PRO A 28 0.50 -8.75 4.52
CA PRO A 28 -0.41 -7.83 5.20
C PRO A 28 -1.29 -7.10 4.19
N SER A 29 -2.41 -6.59 4.66
CA SER A 29 -3.28 -5.80 3.81
C SER A 29 -2.55 -4.59 3.30
N PRO A 30 -2.65 -4.28 2.02
CA PRO A 30 -1.90 -3.16 1.44
C PRO A 30 -2.43 -1.81 1.89
N PRO A 31 -1.62 -0.75 1.73
CA PRO A 31 -2.09 0.61 1.98
C PRO A 31 -3.30 0.94 1.14
N THR A 32 -4.13 1.80 1.68
CA THR A 32 -5.40 2.18 1.06
C THR A 32 -5.31 3.56 0.43
N GLU A 33 -6.36 3.91 -0.28
CA GLU A 33 -6.50 5.24 -0.86
C GLU A 33 -6.44 6.31 0.23
N GLN A 34 -7.02 6.05 1.38
CA GLN A 34 -6.99 6.99 2.49
C GLN A 34 -5.57 7.21 3.00
N ASP A 35 -4.78 6.15 3.02
CA ASP A 35 -3.38 6.27 3.41
C ASP A 35 -2.63 7.16 2.42
N ALA A 36 -2.90 6.99 1.14
CA ALA A 36 -2.28 7.82 0.11
C ALA A 36 -2.67 9.29 0.24
N ILE A 37 -3.92 9.54 0.57
CA ILE A 37 -4.38 10.91 0.78
C ILE A 37 -3.64 11.54 1.97
N ALA A 38 -3.43 10.77 3.02
CA ALA A 38 -2.68 11.26 4.17
C ALA A 38 -1.23 11.57 3.79
N VAL A 39 -0.61 10.68 3.01
CA VAL A 39 0.75 10.93 2.54
C VAL A 39 0.80 12.20 1.71
N TRP A 40 -0.16 12.38 0.83
CA TRP A 40 -0.21 13.59 0.00
C TRP A 40 -0.25 14.84 0.87
N LYS A 41 -1.10 14.85 1.87
CA LYS A 41 -1.24 16.00 2.76
C LYS A 41 0.03 16.26 3.55
N ASN A 42 0.72 15.20 3.95
CA ASN A 42 1.93 15.33 4.76
C ASN A 42 3.15 15.73 3.94
N THR A 43 3.16 15.41 2.65
CA THR A 43 4.33 15.68 1.81
C THR A 43 4.14 16.89 0.90
N HIS A 44 2.94 17.44 0.84
CA HIS A 44 2.67 18.56 -0.04
C HIS A 44 3.39 19.80 0.47
N ALA A 45 4.32 20.30 -0.31
CA ALA A 45 5.23 21.35 0.14
C ALA A 45 4.55 22.69 0.36
N LYS A 46 3.48 22.95 -0.39
CA LYS A 46 2.81 24.25 -0.33
C LYS A 46 1.30 24.07 -0.21
N PRO A 47 0.84 23.58 0.95
CA PRO A 47 -0.57 23.23 1.10
C PRO A 47 -1.52 24.41 1.00
N HIS A 48 -1.02 25.64 1.15
CA HIS A 48 -1.86 26.83 1.05
C HIS A 48 -2.06 27.33 -0.39
N LEU A 49 -1.37 26.73 -1.35
CA LEU A 49 -1.46 27.13 -2.75
C LEU A 49 -2.40 26.28 -3.57
N THR A 50 -2.55 25.02 -3.17
CA THR A 50 -3.40 24.07 -3.90
C THR A 50 -4.19 23.22 -2.93
N ASP A 51 -5.39 22.86 -3.35
CA ASP A 51 -6.24 21.93 -2.61
C ASP A 51 -6.33 20.62 -3.37
N LEU A 52 -6.36 19.53 -2.64
CA LEU A 52 -6.59 18.22 -3.24
C LEU A 52 -8.08 18.04 -3.45
N VAL A 53 -8.48 17.94 -4.70
CA VAL A 53 -9.88 17.70 -5.05
C VAL A 53 -10.20 16.22 -4.89
N SER A 54 -9.33 15.36 -5.42
CA SER A 54 -9.49 13.91 -5.28
C SER A 54 -8.17 13.21 -5.49
N LEU A 55 -8.03 12.07 -4.86
CA LEU A 55 -6.91 11.18 -5.09
C LEU A 55 -7.48 9.78 -5.12
N LYS A 56 -7.31 9.09 -6.23
CA LYS A 56 -7.85 7.76 -6.42
C LYS A 56 -6.73 6.77 -6.65
N LYS A 57 -6.78 5.67 -5.92
CA LYS A 57 -5.86 4.57 -6.14
C LYS A 57 -6.23 3.89 -7.45
N THR A 58 -5.26 3.78 -8.35
CA THR A 58 -5.49 3.16 -9.65
C THR A 58 -4.88 1.77 -9.73
N ASN A 59 -3.83 1.51 -8.97
CA ASN A 59 -3.16 0.23 -9.00
C ASN A 59 -2.30 0.07 -7.78
N GLY A 60 -1.77 -1.13 -7.59
CA GLY A 60 -0.84 -1.42 -6.51
C GLY A 60 0.03 -2.60 -6.88
N GLN A 61 1.24 -2.61 -6.39
CA GLN A 61 2.19 -3.67 -6.67
C GLN A 61 3.00 -3.99 -5.43
N MET A 62 2.96 -5.26 -5.04
CA MET A 62 3.71 -5.75 -3.88
C MET A 62 4.98 -6.43 -4.37
N GLN A 63 6.11 -6.11 -3.76
CA GLN A 63 7.35 -6.78 -4.12
C GLN A 63 8.33 -6.73 -2.96
N LYS A 64 9.35 -7.59 -3.03
CA LYS A 64 10.40 -7.62 -2.04
C LYS A 64 11.66 -7.02 -2.61
N ASN A 65 12.23 -6.09 -1.86
CA ASN A 65 13.51 -5.48 -2.22
C ASN A 65 14.47 -5.72 -1.07
N ASN A 66 15.53 -6.50 -1.34
CA ASN A 66 16.55 -6.79 -0.32
C ASN A 66 15.95 -7.28 0.99
N GLY A 67 14.94 -8.14 0.89
CA GLY A 67 14.31 -8.68 2.06
C GLY A 67 13.21 -7.83 2.66
N ALA A 68 13.07 -6.60 2.22
CA ALA A 68 12.00 -5.72 2.70
C ALA A 68 10.80 -5.83 1.79
N LEU A 69 9.62 -5.86 2.39
CA LEU A 69 8.38 -5.90 1.63
C LEU A 69 7.96 -4.47 1.32
N VAL A 70 7.75 -4.19 0.05
CA VAL A 70 7.38 -2.85 -0.41
C VAL A 70 6.11 -2.93 -1.23
N TYR A 71 5.19 -2.04 -0.96
CA TYR A 71 3.98 -1.89 -1.75
C TYR A 71 4.00 -0.52 -2.42
N THR A 72 3.93 -0.50 -3.75
CA THR A 72 3.86 0.75 -4.48
C THR A 72 2.41 1.00 -4.85
N LEU A 73 1.87 2.07 -4.33
CA LEU A 73 0.48 2.47 -4.58
C LEU A 73 0.49 3.52 -5.69
N TYR A 74 -0.20 3.23 -6.78
CA TYR A 74 -0.33 4.15 -7.91
C TYR A 74 -1.64 4.90 -7.78
N TYR A 75 -1.62 6.19 -8.12
CA TYR A 75 -2.80 7.02 -7.94
C TYR A 75 -2.95 8.04 -9.05
N GLU A 76 -4.15 8.57 -9.17
CA GLU A 76 -4.46 9.71 -9.99
C GLU A 76 -4.96 10.80 -9.05
N ALA A 77 -4.36 11.97 -9.12
CA ALA A 77 -4.72 13.08 -8.25
C ALA A 77 -5.26 14.23 -9.07
N VAL A 78 -6.21 14.95 -8.48
CA VAL A 78 -6.75 16.16 -9.06
C VAL A 78 -6.58 17.26 -8.02
N GLU A 79 -5.89 18.31 -8.39
CA GLU A 79 -5.64 19.47 -7.52
C GLU A 79 -6.28 20.71 -8.12
N LYS A 80 -6.57 21.65 -7.24
CA LYS A 80 -7.14 22.92 -7.64
C LYS A 80 -6.31 24.03 -7.01
N SER A 81 -5.84 24.98 -7.81
CA SER A 81 -5.09 26.09 -7.26
C SER A 81 -6.04 27.04 -6.52
N VAL A 82 -5.62 27.46 -5.34
CA VAL A 82 -6.42 28.43 -4.55
C VAL A 82 -5.94 29.85 -4.78
N VAL A 83 -4.78 30.00 -5.41
CA VAL A 83 -4.24 31.31 -5.75
C VAL A 83 -3.70 31.24 -7.16
N ARG A 84 -3.39 32.40 -7.72
CA ARG A 84 -2.77 32.45 -9.04
C ARG A 84 -1.36 31.90 -8.95
N LEU A 85 -1.02 30.98 -9.84
CA LEU A 85 0.30 30.37 -9.91
C LEU A 85 0.88 30.68 -11.31
N GLY A 86 1.82 31.61 -11.37
CA GLY A 86 2.36 32.02 -12.64
C GLY A 86 1.27 32.57 -13.55
N ASN A 87 1.10 31.92 -14.70
CA ASN A 87 0.06 32.30 -15.65
C ASN A 87 -1.26 31.56 -15.44
N SER A 88 -1.30 30.68 -14.43
CA SER A 88 -2.50 29.91 -14.15
C SER A 88 -3.34 30.61 -13.09
N PRO A 89 -4.57 31.00 -13.40
CA PRO A 89 -5.40 31.71 -12.43
C PRO A 89 -5.87 30.79 -11.30
N ALA A 90 -6.31 31.39 -10.22
CA ALA A 90 -6.91 30.64 -9.11
C ALA A 90 -8.07 29.81 -9.66
N GLY A 91 -8.22 28.59 -9.14
CA GLY A 91 -9.27 27.69 -9.60
C GLY A 91 -8.86 26.78 -10.72
N THR A 92 -7.62 26.90 -11.20
CA THR A 92 -7.12 26.00 -12.25
C THR A 92 -7.05 24.57 -11.73
N ILE A 93 -7.56 23.65 -12.52
CA ILE A 93 -7.58 22.23 -12.18
C ILE A 93 -6.39 21.56 -12.84
N ASP A 94 -5.66 20.78 -12.06
CA ASP A 94 -4.52 20.02 -12.55
C ASP A 94 -4.72 18.55 -12.21
N LYS A 95 -4.50 17.70 -13.20
CA LYS A 95 -4.70 16.26 -13.04
C LYS A 95 -3.39 15.56 -13.38
N TYR A 96 -2.95 14.70 -12.49
CA TYR A 96 -1.68 13.99 -12.71
C TYR A 96 -1.69 12.63 -12.04
N GLN A 97 -0.71 11.82 -12.41
CA GLN A 97 -0.54 10.48 -11.87
C GLN A 97 0.76 10.42 -11.09
N GLY A 98 0.78 9.57 -10.08
CA GLY A 98 1.96 9.39 -9.29
C GLY A 98 1.92 8.07 -8.56
N ASN A 99 2.89 7.87 -7.69
CA ASN A 99 2.93 6.68 -6.86
C ASN A 99 3.59 6.99 -5.53
N TYR A 100 3.25 6.17 -4.54
CA TYR A 100 3.87 6.22 -3.24
C TYR A 100 4.36 4.83 -2.87
N PRO A 101 5.66 4.67 -2.61
CA PRO A 101 6.17 3.40 -2.09
C PRO A 101 6.00 3.35 -0.58
N PHE A 102 5.42 2.26 -0.10
CA PHE A 102 5.26 2.00 1.33
C PHE A 102 6.11 0.80 1.68
N GLN A 103 6.85 0.88 2.77
CA GLN A 103 7.67 -0.21 3.24
C GLN A 103 7.04 -0.84 4.48
N TRP A 104 6.97 -2.16 4.49
CA TRP A 104 6.39 -2.88 5.62
C TRP A 104 7.33 -2.82 6.82
N THR A 105 6.76 -2.49 7.97
CA THR A 105 7.46 -2.53 9.25
C THR A 105 6.60 -3.34 10.21
N GLU A 106 7.13 -3.68 11.35
CA GLU A 106 6.37 -4.45 12.32
C GLU A 106 5.17 -3.66 12.87
N ASN A 107 5.13 -2.36 12.67
CA ASN A 107 4.04 -1.53 13.16
C ASN A 107 3.06 -1.13 12.05
N GLY A 108 3.35 -1.49 10.81
CA GLY A 108 2.50 -1.15 9.68
C GLY A 108 3.30 -0.69 8.48
N TRP A 109 2.63 -0.02 7.56
CA TRP A 109 3.25 0.48 6.34
C TRP A 109 3.81 1.87 6.54
N MET A 110 5.10 2.02 6.34
CA MET A 110 5.72 3.34 6.42
C MET A 110 5.71 3.98 5.03
N GLY A 111 5.08 5.14 4.92
CA GLY A 111 5.00 5.88 3.68
C GLY A 111 6.21 6.78 3.46
N PRO A 112 6.27 7.42 2.28
CA PRO A 112 7.36 8.36 1.99
C PRO A 112 7.33 9.60 2.87
N ASP A 113 6.26 9.82 3.61
CA ASP A 113 6.16 10.89 4.60
C ASP A 113 6.75 10.48 5.95
N HIS A 114 7.30 9.26 6.04
CA HIS A 114 7.88 8.68 7.25
C HIS A 114 6.87 8.41 8.35
N HIS A 115 5.59 8.44 8.03
CA HIS A 115 4.54 8.02 8.95
C HIS A 115 4.21 6.55 8.71
N VAL A 116 3.79 5.88 9.78
CA VAL A 116 3.42 4.47 9.72
C VAL A 116 1.90 4.36 9.73
N TYR A 117 1.37 3.65 8.75
CA TYR A 117 -0.07 3.43 8.60
C TYR A 117 -0.35 1.97 8.91
N PRO A 118 -1.21 1.69 9.90
CA PRO A 118 -1.48 0.30 10.27
C PRO A 118 -2.17 -0.44 9.12
N ALA A 119 -1.92 -1.74 9.04
CA ALA A 119 -2.58 -2.58 8.06
C ALA A 119 -4.05 -2.73 8.45
N HIS A 120 -4.92 -2.80 7.45
CA HIS A 120 -6.37 -2.86 7.65
C HIS A 120 -6.90 -4.27 7.63
#